data_da2d6bfe3d80079d3c20162e134f4f70
#
_entry.id   da2d6bfe3d80079d3c20162e134f4f70
#
_cell.length_a   1.000
_cell.length_b   1.000
_cell.length_c   1.000
_cell.angle_alpha   90.00
_cell.angle_beta   90.00
_cell.angle_gamma   90.00
#
_symmetry.space_group_name_H-M   'P 1'
#
loop_
_entity.id
_entity.type
_entity.pdbx_description
1 polymer ?
#
loop_
_entity_poly.entity_id
_entity_poly.type
_entity_poly.pdbx_seq_one_letter_code
_entity_poly.pdbx_strand_id
1 'polypeptide(L)'
;MLSIDITDRQIKLVRGTSQGSKIKIDEVDFREIEKGLVSNGYIADVPLVVAEIIDMINTRAIKEKDTIVSISSSSILYKELMLPKPRKLSNTAAIEAMIGSNMGISGDYNISYTIVGETVDENKNPLIKVLATACPQRLVDGYVKLFTHMGLSLKAVNISNNAISRLIQNTPKMSAYMPLLLVQIDKEFLNINLYEDNVLSFSRYFKIDPADYNNAEDYVNQAIYDNLFRMFQFFQSRKDMKPIKEMMFYGEIDDFIALTNTVSGFNVSCHILSAPTTIASRADFEFTVYANAIGALYKVNKELEHINLLDTTAAKESKGLNTFFIGLGAAALISVLAVVGANVVVDIINNSIKGEITKVQAQINDTELQARLTTLQQKEGVLENFQSYKNSIANAELMYNYMPKGTTTVYKMLKEPFTANQNGIESVTSDAVRKNLNGMKLVDSVSISGYSVSATFSCTNQAQPSQYVRALIAQGYFENITYNGYAVEVGEDKKETITFGLTMLLKAGNDVTINKDDANSMIENEANGDQTDDTSSTESTAQ
;
A
#
# COMPACT_ATOMS: atom_id res chain seq x y z
N MET A 1 25.77 6.91 -12.92
CA MET A 1 24.62 5.98 -12.69
C MET A 1 23.34 6.72 -13.01
N LEU A 2 22.39 6.05 -13.63
CA LEU A 2 21.10 6.60 -13.96
C LEU A 2 20.08 6.14 -12.93
N SER A 3 19.29 7.04 -12.37
CA SER A 3 18.17 6.73 -11.47
C SER A 3 16.88 7.21 -12.10
N ILE A 4 15.89 6.34 -12.17
CA ILE A 4 14.59 6.63 -12.77
C ILE A 4 13.50 6.35 -11.74
N ASP A 5 12.64 7.34 -11.47
CA ASP A 5 11.44 7.19 -10.67
C ASP A 5 10.23 7.19 -11.60
N ILE A 6 9.44 6.13 -11.57
CA ILE A 6 8.31 5.92 -12.48
C ILE A 6 7.03 5.83 -11.66
N THR A 7 6.09 6.72 -11.94
CA THR A 7 4.73 6.74 -11.42
C THR A 7 3.72 6.48 -12.54
N ASP A 8 2.44 6.39 -12.22
CA ASP A 8 1.39 6.16 -13.21
C ASP A 8 1.31 7.29 -14.25
N ARG A 9 1.80 8.48 -13.90
CA ARG A 9 1.68 9.71 -14.69
C ARG A 9 3.00 10.28 -15.17
N GLN A 10 4.12 9.93 -14.55
CA GLN A 10 5.39 10.64 -14.75
C GLN A 10 6.61 9.71 -14.72
N ILE A 11 7.60 10.08 -15.51
CA ILE A 11 8.94 9.53 -15.47
C ILE A 11 9.90 10.66 -15.08
N LYS A 12 10.66 10.43 -14.01
CA LYS A 12 11.67 11.36 -13.49
C LYS A 12 13.03 10.70 -13.58
N LEU A 13 13.94 11.31 -14.28
CA LEU A 13 15.26 10.78 -14.58
C LEU A 13 16.33 11.65 -13.93
N VAL A 14 17.25 11.04 -13.21
CA VAL A 14 18.40 11.68 -12.58
C VAL A 14 19.68 10.95 -12.93
N ARG A 15 20.63 11.64 -13.57
CA ARG A 15 21.98 11.16 -13.75
C ARG A 15 22.87 11.73 -12.66
N GLY A 16 23.51 10.87 -11.89
CA GLY A 16 24.35 11.32 -10.79
C GLY A 16 25.35 10.28 -10.30
N THR A 17 26.20 10.68 -9.38
CA THR A 17 27.19 9.85 -8.72
C THR A 17 27.11 10.01 -7.21
N SER A 18 27.30 8.91 -6.48
CA SER A 18 27.30 8.87 -5.03
C SER A 18 28.70 8.57 -4.51
N GLN A 19 29.17 9.40 -3.56
CA GLN A 19 30.44 9.22 -2.84
C GLN A 19 30.16 9.32 -1.34
N GLY A 20 29.95 8.19 -0.68
CA GLY A 20 29.50 8.15 0.71
C GLY A 20 28.13 8.80 0.87
N SER A 21 28.02 9.81 1.75
CA SER A 21 26.81 10.59 1.97
C SER A 21 26.64 11.77 0.99
N LYS A 22 27.56 11.96 0.05
CA LYS A 22 27.50 13.05 -0.92
C LYS A 22 26.99 12.54 -2.26
N ILE A 23 26.08 13.31 -2.87
CA ILE A 23 25.58 13.06 -4.23
C ILE A 23 25.93 14.25 -5.10
N LYS A 24 26.41 13.95 -6.30
CA LYS A 24 26.59 14.93 -7.36
C LYS A 24 25.62 14.61 -8.48
N ILE A 25 24.75 15.56 -8.79
CA ILE A 25 23.78 15.47 -9.88
C ILE A 25 24.39 16.17 -11.10
N ASP A 26 24.42 15.47 -12.23
CA ASP A 26 24.93 15.99 -13.48
C ASP A 26 23.80 16.40 -14.43
N GLU A 27 22.71 15.64 -14.49
CA GLU A 27 21.54 15.88 -15.34
C GLU A 27 20.26 15.43 -14.66
N VAL A 28 19.17 16.11 -14.96
CA VAL A 28 17.80 15.70 -14.61
C VAL A 28 16.90 15.85 -15.84
N ASP A 29 15.86 15.01 -15.91
CA ASP A 29 14.81 15.13 -16.90
C ASP A 29 13.47 14.67 -16.35
N PHE A 30 12.39 15.20 -16.91
CA PHE A 30 11.03 14.96 -16.47
C PHE A 30 10.14 14.76 -17.69
N ARG A 31 9.25 13.76 -17.61
CA ARG A 31 8.27 13.51 -18.66
C ARG A 31 6.93 13.12 -18.05
N GLU A 32 5.88 13.82 -18.44
CA GLU A 32 4.52 13.30 -18.26
C GLU A 32 4.26 12.25 -19.33
N ILE A 33 3.65 11.13 -18.91
CA ILE A 33 3.31 10.02 -19.80
C ILE A 33 1.79 9.94 -19.98
N GLU A 34 1.37 9.38 -21.11
CA GLU A 34 -0.02 9.18 -21.40
C GLU A 34 -0.69 8.27 -20.36
N LYS A 35 -1.91 8.63 -19.95
CA LYS A 35 -2.69 7.88 -18.96
C LYS A 35 -2.93 6.45 -19.43
N GLY A 36 -2.60 5.50 -18.58
CA GLY A 36 -2.78 4.08 -18.83
C GLY A 36 -1.53 3.35 -19.34
N LEU A 37 -0.43 4.03 -19.69
CA LEU A 37 0.84 3.38 -20.00
C LEU A 37 1.45 2.69 -18.78
N VAL A 38 1.28 3.30 -17.62
CA VAL A 38 1.55 2.73 -16.31
C VAL A 38 0.26 2.82 -15.49
N SER A 39 -0.11 1.76 -14.80
CA SER A 39 -1.31 1.73 -13.97
C SER A 39 -1.03 1.04 -12.65
N ASN A 40 -1.18 1.76 -11.55
CA ASN A 40 -0.82 1.30 -10.21
C ASN A 40 0.60 0.72 -10.15
N GLY A 41 1.53 1.36 -10.85
CA GLY A 41 2.92 0.94 -10.98
C GLY A 41 3.18 -0.19 -11.98
N TYR A 42 2.15 -0.86 -12.51
CA TYR A 42 2.33 -1.90 -13.53
C TYR A 42 2.51 -1.28 -14.91
N ILE A 43 3.54 -1.71 -15.63
CA ILE A 43 3.76 -1.31 -17.03
C ILE A 43 2.70 -1.99 -17.92
N ALA A 44 1.78 -1.23 -18.45
CA ALA A 44 0.72 -1.75 -19.31
C ALA A 44 1.16 -1.82 -20.78
N ASP A 45 1.95 -0.84 -21.25
CA ASP A 45 2.50 -0.81 -22.61
C ASP A 45 4.01 -0.62 -22.57
N VAL A 46 4.74 -1.73 -22.65
CA VAL A 46 6.22 -1.73 -22.60
C VAL A 46 6.83 -0.94 -23.78
N PRO A 47 6.44 -1.15 -25.06
CA PRO A 47 6.99 -0.40 -26.19
C PRO A 47 6.87 1.12 -26.06
N LEU A 48 5.72 1.64 -25.63
CA LEU A 48 5.52 3.08 -25.50
C LEU A 48 6.33 3.66 -24.33
N VAL A 49 6.37 2.99 -23.18
CA VAL A 49 7.21 3.42 -22.04
C VAL A 49 8.70 3.38 -22.40
N VAL A 50 9.14 2.37 -23.16
CA VAL A 50 10.51 2.30 -23.71
C VAL A 50 10.79 3.51 -24.58
N ALA A 51 9.88 3.86 -25.48
CA ALA A 51 10.07 5.00 -26.39
C ALA A 51 10.24 6.32 -25.61
N GLU A 52 9.41 6.55 -24.58
CA GLU A 52 9.50 7.73 -23.73
C GLU A 52 10.86 7.84 -23.01
N ILE A 53 11.30 6.74 -22.36
CA ILE A 53 12.56 6.74 -21.61
C ILE A 53 13.77 6.87 -22.55
N ILE A 54 13.77 6.19 -23.69
CA ILE A 54 14.84 6.27 -24.67
C ILE A 54 14.94 7.68 -25.29
N ASP A 55 13.81 8.31 -25.55
CA ASP A 55 13.80 9.71 -26.02
C ASP A 55 14.39 10.67 -24.98
N MET A 56 14.05 10.54 -23.69
CA MET A 56 14.66 11.30 -22.61
C MET A 56 16.18 11.10 -22.56
N ILE A 57 16.64 9.84 -22.63
CA ILE A 57 18.07 9.48 -22.60
C ILE A 57 18.81 10.10 -23.78
N ASN A 58 18.25 10.02 -24.98
CA ASN A 58 18.85 10.55 -26.20
C ASN A 58 18.87 12.08 -26.19
N THR A 59 17.79 12.74 -25.79
CA THR A 59 17.68 14.20 -25.71
C THR A 59 18.73 14.78 -24.76
N ARG A 60 19.02 14.11 -23.64
CA ARG A 60 20.04 14.50 -22.67
C ARG A 60 21.43 13.93 -22.97
N ALA A 61 21.60 13.21 -24.10
CA ALA A 61 22.85 12.58 -24.49
C ALA A 61 23.49 11.72 -23.37
N ILE A 62 22.66 11.00 -22.62
CA ILE A 62 23.08 10.14 -21.50
C ILE A 62 23.69 8.85 -22.07
N LYS A 63 24.89 8.52 -21.59
CA LYS A 63 25.65 7.32 -22.05
C LYS A 63 25.67 6.19 -21.01
N GLU A 64 25.24 6.47 -19.79
CA GLU A 64 25.21 5.52 -18.70
C GLU A 64 24.20 4.41 -18.99
N LYS A 65 24.65 3.15 -18.81
CA LYS A 65 23.80 1.96 -18.94
C LYS A 65 23.37 1.41 -17.60
N ASP A 66 24.17 1.63 -16.54
CA ASP A 66 23.83 1.17 -15.19
C ASP A 66 22.71 2.01 -14.61
N THR A 67 21.58 1.38 -14.33
CA THR A 67 20.33 2.04 -13.97
C THR A 67 19.74 1.47 -12.69
N ILE A 68 19.13 2.34 -11.90
CA ILE A 68 18.29 2.00 -10.74
C ILE A 68 16.88 2.54 -11.04
N VAL A 69 15.85 1.79 -10.70
CA VAL A 69 14.47 2.26 -10.79
C VAL A 69 13.82 2.32 -9.41
N SER A 70 13.04 3.36 -9.17
CA SER A 70 12.13 3.49 -8.03
C SER A 70 10.69 3.36 -8.51
N ILE A 71 9.89 2.60 -7.75
CA ILE A 71 8.50 2.31 -8.10
C ILE A 71 7.57 2.62 -6.93
N SER A 72 6.35 3.04 -7.24
CA SER A 72 5.26 3.25 -6.29
C SER A 72 4.03 2.47 -6.74
N SER A 73 3.33 1.82 -5.81
CA SER A 73 2.10 1.08 -6.11
C SER A 73 1.30 0.83 -4.83
N SER A 74 -0.02 0.85 -4.92
CA SER A 74 -0.90 0.44 -3.82
C SER A 74 -0.86 -1.07 -3.55
N SER A 75 -0.34 -1.86 -4.50
CA SER A 75 -0.17 -3.31 -4.35
C SER A 75 1.02 -3.69 -3.46
N ILE A 76 1.86 -2.72 -3.07
CA ILE A 76 3.00 -2.95 -2.20
C ILE A 76 2.52 -2.90 -0.74
N LEU A 77 2.76 -3.99 -0.01
CA LEU A 77 2.34 -4.14 1.38
C LEU A 77 3.49 -3.76 2.31
N TYR A 78 3.18 -2.98 3.34
CA TYR A 78 4.12 -2.61 4.40
C TYR A 78 3.64 -3.15 5.73
N LYS A 79 4.55 -3.72 6.53
CA LYS A 79 4.24 -4.18 7.88
C LYS A 79 5.45 -4.08 8.80
N GLU A 80 5.25 -3.49 9.96
CA GLU A 80 6.21 -3.58 11.05
C GLU A 80 6.05 -4.94 11.74
N LEU A 81 7.15 -5.65 11.93
CA LEU A 81 7.19 -6.99 12.52
C LEU A 81 8.25 -7.06 13.60
N MET A 82 7.94 -7.78 14.67
CA MET A 82 8.89 -8.25 15.66
C MET A 82 9.23 -9.70 15.36
N LEU A 83 10.48 -9.97 15.00
CA LEU A 83 10.93 -11.30 14.59
C LEU A 83 12.02 -11.79 15.55
N PRO A 84 12.10 -13.10 15.84
CA PRO A 84 13.22 -13.68 16.54
C PRO A 84 14.53 -13.32 15.84
N LYS A 85 15.52 -12.83 16.61
CA LYS A 85 16.82 -12.46 16.05
C LYS A 85 17.56 -13.73 15.59
N PRO A 86 17.87 -13.87 14.29
CA PRO A 86 18.63 -15.02 13.80
C PRO A 86 20.06 -14.96 14.32
N ARG A 87 20.72 -16.11 14.41
CA ARG A 87 22.14 -16.19 14.85
C ARG A 87 23.08 -15.31 14.01
N LYS A 88 22.78 -15.13 12.74
CA LYS A 88 23.49 -14.24 11.83
C LYS A 88 22.46 -13.40 11.05
N LEU A 89 22.56 -12.08 11.14
CA LEU A 89 21.69 -11.15 10.37
C LEU A 89 21.91 -11.28 8.86
N SER A 90 23.06 -11.81 8.43
CA SER A 90 23.33 -12.11 7.01
C SER A 90 22.52 -13.30 6.46
N ASN A 91 21.76 -14.01 7.29
CA ASN A 91 20.85 -15.05 6.81
C ASN A 91 19.52 -14.45 6.35
N THR A 92 19.57 -13.76 5.21
CA THR A 92 18.43 -13.05 4.61
C THR A 92 17.26 -13.99 4.32
N ALA A 93 17.53 -15.19 3.82
CA ALA A 93 16.50 -16.18 3.51
C ALA A 93 15.66 -16.60 4.73
N ALA A 94 16.29 -16.69 5.92
CA ALA A 94 15.55 -16.98 7.15
C ALA A 94 14.66 -15.81 7.58
N ILE A 95 15.15 -14.58 7.45
CA ILE A 95 14.37 -13.38 7.76
C ILE A 95 13.20 -13.24 6.78
N GLU A 96 13.43 -13.41 5.48
CA GLU A 96 12.40 -13.37 4.45
C GLU A 96 11.31 -14.44 4.67
N ALA A 97 11.70 -15.67 5.04
CA ALA A 97 10.76 -16.72 5.36
C ALA A 97 9.89 -16.39 6.58
N MET A 98 10.49 -15.80 7.63
CA MET A 98 9.73 -15.33 8.80
C MET A 98 8.79 -14.18 8.43
N ILE A 99 9.22 -13.23 7.58
CA ILE A 99 8.38 -12.14 7.10
C ILE A 99 7.21 -12.71 6.30
N GLY A 100 7.46 -13.59 5.34
CA GLY A 100 6.42 -14.22 4.51
C GLY A 100 5.36 -14.90 5.35
N SER A 101 5.78 -15.70 6.35
CA SER A 101 4.87 -16.37 7.27
C SER A 101 4.03 -15.37 8.10
N ASN A 102 4.65 -14.31 8.63
CA ASN A 102 3.96 -13.30 9.46
C ASN A 102 3.03 -12.38 8.65
N MET A 103 3.31 -12.19 7.37
CA MET A 103 2.46 -11.41 6.48
C MET A 103 1.37 -12.25 5.81
N GLY A 104 1.44 -13.59 5.91
CA GLY A 104 0.51 -14.51 5.25
C GLY A 104 0.62 -14.48 3.73
N ILE A 105 1.81 -14.18 3.18
CA ILE A 105 2.06 -14.08 1.74
C ILE A 105 2.70 -15.36 1.20
N SER A 106 2.34 -15.70 -0.04
CA SER A 106 2.88 -16.85 -0.78
C SER A 106 4.11 -16.48 -1.63
N GLY A 107 4.63 -17.45 -2.39
CA GLY A 107 5.82 -17.32 -3.20
C GLY A 107 5.81 -16.27 -4.34
N ASP A 108 4.67 -15.65 -4.62
CA ASP A 108 4.49 -14.68 -5.73
C ASP A 108 4.86 -13.25 -5.35
N TYR A 109 5.50 -13.07 -4.19
CA TYR A 109 5.97 -11.78 -3.69
C TYR A 109 7.50 -11.77 -3.56
N ASN A 110 8.09 -10.65 -3.93
CA ASN A 110 9.45 -10.30 -3.58
C ASN A 110 9.42 -9.55 -2.25
N ILE A 111 10.19 -10.03 -1.28
CA ILE A 111 10.26 -9.46 0.06
C ILE A 111 11.48 -8.56 0.13
N SER A 112 11.28 -7.33 0.58
CA SER A 112 12.34 -6.43 1.01
C SER A 112 12.12 -6.04 2.45
N TYR A 113 13.19 -5.66 3.18
CA TYR A 113 13.06 -5.27 4.57
C TYR A 113 14.20 -4.39 5.03
N THR A 114 13.93 -3.63 6.09
CA THR A 114 14.92 -2.86 6.83
C THR A 114 14.84 -3.24 8.29
N ILE A 115 15.98 -3.56 8.92
CA ILE A 115 16.07 -3.78 10.36
C ILE A 115 16.16 -2.40 11.02
N VAL A 116 15.13 -2.05 11.79
CA VAL A 116 14.95 -0.71 12.37
C VAL A 116 15.26 -0.65 13.85
N GLY A 117 15.54 -1.79 14.49
CA GLY A 117 15.92 -1.86 15.89
C GLY A 117 16.03 -3.28 16.41
N GLU A 118 16.51 -3.38 17.64
CA GLU A 118 16.58 -4.63 18.40
C GLU A 118 15.87 -4.46 19.74
N THR A 119 15.23 -5.51 20.22
CA THR A 119 14.54 -5.55 21.50
C THR A 119 14.60 -6.97 22.09
N VAL A 120 13.91 -7.20 23.20
CA VAL A 120 13.76 -8.53 23.80
C VAL A 120 12.29 -8.78 24.11
N ASP A 121 11.88 -10.05 24.06
CA ASP A 121 10.55 -10.48 24.50
C ASP A 121 10.44 -10.53 26.04
N GLU A 122 9.27 -10.92 26.54
CA GLU A 122 9.02 -11.09 27.99
C GLU A 122 9.94 -12.13 28.64
N ASN A 123 10.43 -13.09 27.87
CA ASN A 123 11.36 -14.15 28.30
C ASN A 123 12.84 -13.77 28.09
N LYS A 124 13.13 -12.50 27.74
CA LYS A 124 14.47 -11.97 27.40
C LYS A 124 15.10 -12.59 26.16
N ASN A 125 14.32 -13.20 25.27
CA ASN A 125 14.85 -13.65 23.98
C ASN A 125 15.06 -12.46 23.05
N PRO A 126 16.17 -12.42 22.29
CA PRO A 126 16.45 -11.30 21.41
C PRO A 126 15.51 -11.28 20.20
N LEU A 127 14.92 -10.12 19.95
CA LEU A 127 14.07 -9.82 18.80
C LEU A 127 14.71 -8.72 17.95
N ILE A 128 14.41 -8.76 16.65
CA ILE A 128 14.65 -7.66 15.72
C ILE A 128 13.31 -7.02 15.33
N LYS A 129 13.29 -5.70 15.33
CA LYS A 129 12.21 -4.91 14.77
C LYS A 129 12.49 -4.68 13.30
N VAL A 130 11.59 -5.11 12.43
CA VAL A 130 11.78 -5.09 10.98
C VAL A 130 10.62 -4.34 10.34
N LEU A 131 10.91 -3.36 9.49
CA LEU A 131 9.95 -2.84 8.55
C LEU A 131 10.02 -3.70 7.29
N ALA A 132 9.04 -4.58 7.13
CA ALA A 132 8.93 -5.51 6.03
C ALA A 132 8.07 -4.92 4.91
N THR A 133 8.45 -5.22 3.69
CA THR A 133 7.73 -4.84 2.49
C THR A 133 7.57 -6.04 1.57
N ALA A 134 6.36 -6.29 1.09
CA ALA A 134 6.08 -7.32 0.12
C ALA A 134 5.57 -6.70 -1.19
N CYS A 135 6.30 -6.95 -2.26
CA CYS A 135 6.02 -6.45 -3.60
C CYS A 135 5.64 -7.61 -4.52
N PRO A 136 4.50 -7.57 -5.23
CA PRO A 136 4.13 -8.62 -6.17
C PRO A 136 5.26 -8.87 -7.19
N GLN A 137 5.64 -10.12 -7.40
CA GLN A 137 6.70 -10.49 -8.33
C GLN A 137 6.42 -9.97 -9.74
N ARG A 138 5.18 -10.10 -10.21
CA ARG A 138 4.74 -9.60 -11.51
C ARG A 138 5.03 -8.10 -11.72
N LEU A 139 4.95 -7.29 -10.64
CA LEU A 139 5.27 -5.87 -10.71
C LEU A 139 6.75 -5.68 -11.03
N VAL A 140 7.65 -6.37 -10.31
CA VAL A 140 9.10 -6.31 -10.53
C VAL A 140 9.50 -6.83 -11.92
N ASP A 141 8.90 -7.95 -12.34
CA ASP A 141 9.17 -8.57 -13.65
C ASP A 141 8.83 -7.62 -14.82
N GLY A 142 7.80 -6.80 -14.68
CA GLY A 142 7.45 -5.75 -15.63
C GLY A 142 8.60 -4.77 -15.86
N TYR A 143 9.24 -4.32 -14.79
CA TYR A 143 10.40 -3.43 -14.88
C TYR A 143 11.65 -4.13 -15.39
N VAL A 144 11.91 -5.38 -15.00
CA VAL A 144 12.99 -6.17 -15.56
C VAL A 144 12.86 -6.28 -17.09
N LYS A 145 11.67 -6.58 -17.59
CA LYS A 145 11.36 -6.61 -19.02
C LYS A 145 11.57 -5.25 -19.68
N LEU A 146 11.05 -4.18 -19.09
CA LEU A 146 11.19 -2.81 -19.59
C LEU A 146 12.65 -2.45 -19.82
N PHE A 147 13.51 -2.61 -18.79
CA PHE A 147 14.93 -2.26 -18.87
C PHE A 147 15.73 -3.18 -19.80
N THR A 148 15.33 -4.45 -19.90
CA THR A 148 15.91 -5.39 -20.87
C THR A 148 15.66 -4.94 -22.31
N HIS A 149 14.45 -4.48 -22.64
CA HIS A 149 14.11 -3.98 -23.98
C HIS A 149 14.87 -2.70 -24.34
N MET A 150 15.22 -1.87 -23.36
CA MET A 150 16.04 -0.67 -23.56
C MET A 150 17.54 -0.97 -23.68
N GLY A 151 17.98 -2.20 -23.41
CA GLY A 151 19.41 -2.57 -23.35
C GLY A 151 20.14 -1.87 -22.21
N LEU A 152 19.43 -1.46 -21.16
CA LEU A 152 20.00 -0.87 -19.94
C LEU A 152 20.25 -1.96 -18.89
N SER A 153 21.32 -1.77 -18.12
CA SER A 153 21.71 -2.69 -17.05
C SER A 153 21.00 -2.31 -15.76
N LEU A 154 19.86 -2.93 -15.46
CA LEU A 154 19.12 -2.68 -14.24
C LEU A 154 19.88 -3.28 -13.04
N LYS A 155 20.34 -2.43 -12.13
CA LYS A 155 21.11 -2.80 -10.93
C LYS A 155 20.25 -2.97 -9.70
N ALA A 156 19.16 -2.21 -9.61
CA ALA A 156 18.22 -2.32 -8.51
C ALA A 156 16.81 -1.90 -8.91
N VAL A 157 15.83 -2.59 -8.36
CA VAL A 157 14.44 -2.14 -8.29
C VAL A 157 14.16 -1.80 -6.82
N ASN A 158 13.94 -0.54 -6.55
CA ASN A 158 13.65 -0.01 -5.23
C ASN A 158 12.18 0.41 -5.14
N ILE A 159 11.65 0.44 -3.94
CA ILE A 159 10.39 1.08 -3.65
C ILE A 159 10.68 2.55 -3.31
N SER A 160 9.87 3.49 -3.80
CA SER A 160 10.09 4.93 -3.61
C SER A 160 10.22 5.31 -2.13
N ASN A 161 9.51 4.64 -1.22
CA ASN A 161 9.63 4.88 0.21
C ASN A 161 11.02 4.52 0.76
N ASN A 162 11.65 3.47 0.25
CA ASN A 162 13.02 3.12 0.64
C ASN A 162 14.03 4.11 0.04
N ALA A 163 13.77 4.62 -1.15
CA ALA A 163 14.61 5.62 -1.78
C ALA A 163 14.60 6.94 -1.00
N ILE A 164 13.40 7.46 -0.67
CA ILE A 164 13.28 8.69 0.12
C ILE A 164 13.80 8.50 1.55
N SER A 165 13.66 7.33 2.16
CA SER A 165 14.21 7.04 3.48
C SER A 165 15.72 7.19 3.53
N ARG A 166 16.43 6.77 2.49
CA ARG A 166 17.89 6.98 2.38
C ARG A 166 18.26 8.46 2.26
N LEU A 167 17.45 9.25 1.56
CA LEU A 167 17.64 10.69 1.53
C LEU A 167 17.51 11.29 2.93
N ILE A 168 16.44 10.96 3.65
CA ILE A 168 16.18 11.45 5.01
C ILE A 168 17.33 11.06 5.95
N GLN A 169 17.77 9.80 5.93
CA GLN A 169 18.87 9.31 6.77
C GLN A 169 20.20 9.98 6.49
N ASN A 170 20.47 10.36 5.24
CA ASN A 170 21.69 11.04 4.83
C ASN A 170 21.60 12.57 4.87
N THR A 171 20.45 13.14 5.24
CA THR A 171 20.26 14.58 5.38
C THR A 171 20.75 15.05 6.75
N PRO A 172 21.74 15.96 6.82
CA PRO A 172 22.24 16.47 8.08
C PRO A 172 21.14 17.15 8.90
N LYS A 173 21.17 16.93 10.23
CA LYS A 173 20.25 17.53 11.21
C LYS A 173 18.77 17.12 11.06
N MET A 174 18.44 16.14 10.22
CA MET A 174 17.06 15.68 10.06
C MET A 174 16.49 15.11 11.37
N SER A 175 17.33 14.58 12.25
CA SER A 175 16.93 14.09 13.58
C SER A 175 16.26 15.16 14.47
N ALA A 176 16.48 16.45 14.21
CA ALA A 176 15.82 17.52 14.95
C ALA A 176 14.31 17.64 14.67
N TYR A 177 13.84 17.08 13.57
CA TYR A 177 12.44 17.08 13.15
C TYR A 177 11.66 15.82 13.57
N MET A 178 12.31 14.89 14.29
CA MET A 178 11.67 13.60 14.65
C MET A 178 10.78 13.73 15.90
N PRO A 179 9.59 13.11 15.90
CA PRO A 179 8.95 12.35 14.84
C PRO A 179 8.48 13.24 13.68
N LEU A 180 8.82 12.82 12.44
CA LEU A 180 8.52 13.54 11.22
C LEU A 180 7.47 12.79 10.38
N LEU A 181 6.41 13.49 9.99
CA LEU A 181 5.50 13.02 8.96
C LEU A 181 5.92 13.57 7.60
N LEU A 182 6.39 12.71 6.71
CA LEU A 182 6.81 13.08 5.37
C LEU A 182 5.75 12.68 4.36
N VAL A 183 5.22 13.64 3.63
CA VAL A 183 4.12 13.45 2.68
C VAL A 183 4.60 13.71 1.26
N GLN A 184 4.57 12.67 0.43
CA GLN A 184 4.71 12.81 -1.02
C GLN A 184 3.37 13.19 -1.62
N ILE A 185 3.37 14.22 -2.44
CA ILE A 185 2.20 14.69 -3.17
C ILE A 185 2.38 14.38 -4.65
N ASP A 186 1.38 13.74 -5.23
CA ASP A 186 1.19 13.57 -6.66
C ASP A 186 -0.31 13.79 -6.96
N LYS A 187 -0.67 14.09 -8.20
CA LYS A 187 -2.07 14.31 -8.57
C LYS A 187 -2.94 13.05 -8.51
N GLU A 188 -2.32 11.87 -8.54
CA GLU A 188 -3.03 10.58 -8.50
C GLU A 188 -2.79 9.78 -7.23
N PHE A 189 -1.84 10.21 -6.37
CA PHE A 189 -1.61 9.52 -5.09
C PHE A 189 -0.94 10.39 -4.03
N LEU A 190 -1.09 9.96 -2.79
CA LEU A 190 -0.30 10.42 -1.64
C LEU A 190 0.48 9.25 -1.08
N ASN A 191 1.71 9.53 -0.65
CA ASN A 191 2.49 8.57 0.09
C ASN A 191 2.91 9.19 1.43
N ILE A 192 2.36 8.67 2.52
CA ILE A 192 2.55 9.23 3.86
C ILE A 192 3.50 8.32 4.64
N ASN A 193 4.64 8.86 5.04
CA ASN A 193 5.71 8.18 5.72
C ASN A 193 5.93 8.81 7.10
N LEU A 194 5.94 8.00 8.16
CA LEU A 194 6.29 8.44 9.50
C LEU A 194 7.72 7.99 9.81
N TYR A 195 8.54 8.93 10.24
CA TYR A 195 9.90 8.67 10.72
C TYR A 195 9.99 8.91 12.21
N GLU A 196 10.53 7.93 12.93
CA GLU A 196 10.88 8.02 14.33
C GLU A 196 12.37 7.69 14.48
N ASP A 197 13.10 8.49 15.26
CA ASP A 197 14.55 8.32 15.47
C ASP A 197 15.35 8.20 14.14
N ASN A 198 14.92 8.94 13.11
CA ASN A 198 15.50 8.97 11.76
C ASN A 198 15.31 7.65 10.96
N VAL A 199 14.40 6.79 11.38
CA VAL A 199 14.07 5.52 10.74
C VAL A 199 12.60 5.53 10.34
N LEU A 200 12.29 4.99 9.16
CA LEU A 200 10.90 4.82 8.71
C LEU A 200 10.19 3.81 9.62
N SER A 201 9.16 4.25 10.35
CA SER A 201 8.37 3.41 11.25
C SER A 201 7.02 3.01 10.66
N PHE A 202 6.48 3.84 9.76
CA PHE A 202 5.20 3.58 9.11
C PHE A 202 5.18 4.19 7.71
N SER A 203 4.50 3.50 6.78
CA SER A 203 4.31 3.98 5.43
C SER A 203 2.93 3.57 4.89
N ARG A 204 2.28 4.49 4.20
CA ARG A 204 1.00 4.21 3.55
C ARG A 204 0.84 4.97 2.25
N TYR A 205 0.44 4.24 1.23
CA TYR A 205 0.08 4.76 -0.09
C TYR A 205 -1.44 4.95 -0.17
N PHE A 206 -1.88 6.09 -0.68
CA PHE A 206 -3.28 6.40 -0.94
C PHE A 206 -3.44 6.81 -2.39
N LYS A 207 -4.23 6.07 -3.14
CA LYS A 207 -4.64 6.50 -4.47
C LYS A 207 -5.62 7.67 -4.34
N ILE A 208 -5.49 8.67 -5.21
CA ILE A 208 -6.42 9.78 -5.35
C ILE A 208 -7.17 9.59 -6.66
N ASP A 209 -8.49 9.66 -6.61
CA ASP A 209 -9.32 9.77 -7.80
C ASP A 209 -10.09 11.10 -7.74
N PRO A 210 -9.93 11.99 -8.73
CA PRO A 210 -10.68 13.25 -8.77
C PRO A 210 -12.20 13.06 -8.65
N ALA A 211 -12.71 11.93 -9.12
CA ALA A 211 -14.14 11.62 -9.05
C ALA A 211 -14.65 11.48 -7.61
N ASP A 212 -13.81 11.04 -6.67
CA ASP A 212 -14.14 10.95 -5.25
C ASP A 212 -14.36 12.34 -4.61
N TYR A 213 -13.88 13.38 -5.27
CA TYR A 213 -13.94 14.79 -4.85
C TYR A 213 -14.77 15.65 -5.83
N ASN A 214 -15.74 15.05 -6.53
CA ASN A 214 -16.60 15.71 -7.50
C ASN A 214 -15.84 16.46 -8.61
N ASN A 215 -14.63 16.04 -8.95
CA ASN A 215 -13.70 16.67 -9.89
C ASN A 215 -13.44 18.17 -9.57
N ALA A 216 -13.41 18.52 -8.28
CA ALA A 216 -13.08 19.87 -7.84
C ALA A 216 -11.63 20.22 -8.23
N GLU A 217 -11.35 21.48 -8.51
CA GLU A 217 -9.99 21.93 -8.87
C GLU A 217 -8.98 21.70 -7.74
N ASP A 218 -9.43 21.79 -6.49
CA ASP A 218 -8.62 21.59 -5.28
C ASP A 218 -8.68 20.15 -4.73
N TYR A 219 -9.11 19.16 -5.53
CA TYR A 219 -9.30 17.77 -5.09
C TYR A 219 -8.06 17.17 -4.40
N VAL A 220 -6.85 17.57 -4.80
CA VAL A 220 -5.61 17.12 -4.19
C VAL A 220 -5.52 17.62 -2.73
N ASN A 221 -5.84 18.89 -2.46
CA ASN A 221 -5.85 19.44 -1.11
C ASN A 221 -6.90 18.78 -0.23
N GLN A 222 -8.09 18.50 -0.77
CA GLN A 222 -9.14 17.75 -0.07
C GLN A 222 -8.65 16.33 0.26
N ALA A 223 -8.03 15.64 -0.69
CA ALA A 223 -7.47 14.31 -0.48
C ALA A 223 -6.35 14.32 0.58
N ILE A 224 -5.49 15.34 0.59
CA ILE A 224 -4.46 15.52 1.61
C ILE A 224 -5.09 15.65 3.00
N TYR A 225 -6.06 16.54 3.15
CA TYR A 225 -6.74 16.75 4.43
C TYR A 225 -7.38 15.46 4.95
N ASP A 226 -8.19 14.80 4.12
CA ASP A 226 -8.93 13.60 4.51
C ASP A 226 -8.00 12.45 4.92
N ASN A 227 -6.93 12.23 4.15
CA ASN A 227 -6.00 11.16 4.44
C ASN A 227 -5.13 11.47 5.66
N LEU A 228 -4.70 12.71 5.83
CA LEU A 228 -3.99 13.14 7.04
C LEU A 228 -4.87 13.05 8.27
N PHE A 229 -6.14 13.46 8.18
CA PHE A 229 -7.07 13.36 9.30
C PHE A 229 -7.21 11.91 9.80
N ARG A 230 -7.43 10.95 8.88
CA ARG A 230 -7.46 9.52 9.21
C ARG A 230 -6.13 9.03 9.81
N MET A 231 -5.01 9.51 9.29
CA MET A 231 -3.69 9.15 9.81
C MET A 231 -3.45 9.68 11.22
N PHE A 232 -3.80 10.93 11.50
CA PHE A 232 -3.69 11.50 12.85
C PHE A 232 -4.58 10.78 13.84
N GLN A 233 -5.83 10.44 13.47
CA GLN A 233 -6.70 9.60 14.30
C GLN A 233 -6.07 8.25 14.62
N PHE A 234 -5.51 7.59 13.60
CA PHE A 234 -4.80 6.32 13.78
C PHE A 234 -3.61 6.46 14.73
N PHE A 235 -2.78 7.49 14.56
CA PHE A 235 -1.62 7.70 15.43
C PHE A 235 -2.01 8.02 16.87
N GLN A 236 -3.06 8.81 17.10
CA GLN A 236 -3.58 9.12 18.42
C GLN A 236 -4.12 7.87 19.16
N SER A 237 -4.57 6.86 18.44
CA SER A 237 -5.04 5.60 19.03
C SER A 237 -3.89 4.71 19.55
N ARG A 238 -2.64 4.96 19.15
CA ARG A 238 -1.45 4.20 19.56
C ARG A 238 -0.85 4.79 20.83
N LYS A 239 -0.89 4.01 21.93
CA LYS A 239 -0.47 4.45 23.28
C LYS A 239 1.02 4.84 23.40
N ASP A 240 1.88 4.30 22.53
CA ASP A 240 3.34 4.41 22.66
C ASP A 240 3.97 5.41 21.68
N MET A 241 3.16 6.19 20.94
CA MET A 241 3.68 7.14 19.96
C MET A 241 3.94 8.52 20.56
N LYS A 242 5.12 9.06 20.23
CA LYS A 242 5.40 10.48 20.49
C LYS A 242 4.51 11.35 19.60
N PRO A 243 4.00 12.50 20.10
CA PRO A 243 3.18 13.39 19.28
C PRO A 243 3.96 13.90 18.08
N ILE A 244 3.35 13.83 16.90
CA ILE A 244 3.92 14.37 15.66
C ILE A 244 3.77 15.89 15.72
N LYS A 245 4.88 16.60 15.56
CA LYS A 245 4.94 18.07 15.58
C LYS A 245 5.42 18.64 14.25
N GLU A 246 6.08 17.85 13.44
CA GLU A 246 6.75 18.26 12.23
C GLU A 246 6.20 17.49 11.02
N MET A 247 5.89 18.21 9.96
CA MET A 247 5.42 17.66 8.70
C MET A 247 6.24 18.26 7.56
N MET A 248 6.71 17.41 6.65
CA MET A 248 7.40 17.87 5.43
C MET A 248 6.67 17.34 4.20
N PHE A 249 6.63 18.17 3.18
CA PHE A 249 6.03 17.86 1.89
C PHE A 249 7.08 17.79 0.80
N TYR A 250 6.91 16.88 -0.15
CA TYR A 250 7.70 16.79 -1.37
C TYR A 250 6.86 16.19 -2.52
N GLY A 251 7.39 16.22 -3.72
CA GLY A 251 6.65 15.86 -4.93
C GLY A 251 6.13 17.10 -5.66
N GLU A 252 4.94 17.07 -6.19
CA GLU A 252 4.30 18.18 -6.89
C GLU A 252 3.59 19.09 -5.89
N ILE A 253 4.15 20.24 -5.63
CA ILE A 253 3.60 21.24 -4.70
C ILE A 253 3.31 22.51 -5.50
N ASP A 254 2.09 22.63 -6.00
CA ASP A 254 1.70 23.79 -6.82
C ASP A 254 1.58 25.07 -5.98
N ASP A 255 0.97 24.99 -4.78
CA ASP A 255 0.80 26.11 -3.86
C ASP A 255 1.00 25.67 -2.39
N PHE A 256 2.18 26.02 -1.86
CA PHE A 256 2.52 25.67 -0.48
C PHE A 256 1.69 26.46 0.56
N ILE A 257 1.22 27.66 0.23
CA ILE A 257 0.39 28.45 1.14
C ILE A 257 -0.99 27.82 1.26
N ALA A 258 -1.61 27.45 0.15
CA ALA A 258 -2.87 26.73 0.15
C ALA A 258 -2.74 25.39 0.89
N LEU A 259 -1.66 24.65 0.68
CA LEU A 259 -1.36 23.39 1.36
C LEU A 259 -1.24 23.59 2.88
N THR A 260 -0.48 24.59 3.35
CA THR A 260 -0.35 24.86 4.79
C THR A 260 -1.67 25.29 5.44
N ASN A 261 -2.50 26.03 4.72
CA ASN A 261 -3.85 26.37 5.18
C ASN A 261 -4.72 25.12 5.32
N THR A 262 -4.66 24.22 4.35
CA THR A 262 -5.39 22.94 4.36
C THR A 262 -5.07 22.12 5.61
N VAL A 263 -3.80 22.07 6.02
CA VAL A 263 -3.36 21.23 7.15
C VAL A 263 -3.23 21.99 8.48
N SER A 264 -3.60 23.26 8.54
CA SER A 264 -3.47 24.11 9.73
C SER A 264 -4.18 23.58 10.98
N GLY A 265 -5.30 22.85 10.78
CA GLY A 265 -6.07 22.22 11.86
C GLY A 265 -5.35 21.11 12.62
N PHE A 266 -4.23 20.56 12.10
CA PHE A 266 -3.48 19.49 12.77
C PHE A 266 -2.47 19.97 13.82
N ASN A 267 -2.27 21.29 13.93
CA ASN A 267 -1.34 21.90 14.89
C ASN A 267 0.10 21.36 14.80
N VAL A 268 0.60 21.23 13.58
CA VAL A 268 1.95 20.78 13.23
C VAL A 268 2.68 21.85 12.44
N SER A 269 4.02 21.89 12.58
CA SER A 269 4.87 22.76 11.75
C SER A 269 5.03 22.16 10.37
N CYS A 270 4.78 22.93 9.32
CA CYS A 270 4.83 22.48 7.93
C CYS A 270 6.04 23.03 7.20
N HIS A 271 6.75 22.18 6.47
CA HIS A 271 7.94 22.53 5.72
C HIS A 271 7.92 21.87 4.34
N ILE A 272 8.66 22.46 3.40
CA ILE A 272 9.01 21.80 2.14
C ILE A 272 10.34 21.05 2.35
N LEU A 273 10.44 19.82 1.85
CA LEU A 273 11.69 19.06 1.85
C LEU A 273 12.72 19.76 0.96
N SER A 274 13.72 20.35 1.57
CA SER A 274 14.77 21.09 0.88
C SER A 274 15.96 20.20 0.53
N ALA A 275 16.69 20.55 -0.52
CA ALA A 275 17.90 19.85 -0.92
C ALA A 275 18.97 19.92 0.21
N PRO A 276 19.46 18.75 0.69
CA PRO A 276 20.53 18.71 1.66
C PRO A 276 21.83 19.33 1.11
N THR A 277 22.62 19.94 1.98
CA THR A 277 23.94 20.49 1.61
C THR A 277 24.94 19.45 1.10
N THR A 278 24.64 18.16 1.29
CA THR A 278 25.42 17.04 0.77
C THR A 278 25.13 16.74 -0.71
N ILE A 279 24.15 17.41 -1.30
CA ILE A 279 23.79 17.26 -2.72
C ILE A 279 24.32 18.48 -3.48
N ALA A 280 25.20 18.23 -4.45
CA ALA A 280 25.69 19.24 -5.38
C ALA A 280 25.06 19.00 -6.76
N SER A 281 24.54 20.05 -7.38
CA SER A 281 23.99 19.98 -8.74
C SER A 281 24.64 21.01 -9.66
N ARG A 282 24.75 20.63 -10.93
CA ARG A 282 25.07 21.57 -12.02
C ARG A 282 23.80 22.02 -12.75
N ALA A 283 22.73 21.23 -12.66
CA ALA A 283 21.43 21.56 -13.22
C ALA A 283 20.62 22.40 -12.23
N ASP A 284 19.83 23.33 -12.73
CA ASP A 284 18.77 23.99 -11.96
C ASP A 284 17.49 23.18 -12.11
N PHE A 285 16.91 22.75 -10.98
CA PHE A 285 15.71 21.93 -10.97
C PHE A 285 14.99 22.01 -9.62
N GLU A 286 13.71 21.69 -9.64
CA GLU A 286 12.89 21.60 -8.43
C GLU A 286 13.17 20.29 -7.68
N PHE A 287 13.93 20.39 -6.58
CA PHE A 287 14.42 19.25 -5.83
C PHE A 287 13.32 18.30 -5.35
N THR A 288 12.18 18.84 -4.91
CA THR A 288 11.05 18.05 -4.35
C THR A 288 10.54 17.01 -5.33
N VAL A 289 10.47 17.36 -6.61
CA VAL A 289 9.97 16.47 -7.67
C VAL A 289 10.87 15.25 -7.87
N TYR A 290 12.18 15.42 -7.73
CA TYR A 290 13.17 14.37 -7.99
C TYR A 290 13.68 13.64 -6.73
N ALA A 291 13.11 13.93 -5.56
CA ALA A 291 13.62 13.46 -4.28
C ALA A 291 13.75 11.92 -4.21
N ASN A 292 12.80 11.16 -4.75
CA ASN A 292 12.88 9.70 -4.81
C ASN A 292 14.03 9.21 -5.70
N ALA A 293 14.14 9.75 -6.92
CA ALA A 293 15.20 9.36 -7.85
C ALA A 293 16.59 9.71 -7.29
N ILE A 294 16.73 10.85 -6.60
CA ILE A 294 17.96 11.26 -5.92
C ILE A 294 18.25 10.34 -4.73
N GLY A 295 17.23 10.04 -3.91
CA GLY A 295 17.34 9.15 -2.76
C GLY A 295 17.82 7.74 -3.14
N ALA A 296 17.41 7.26 -4.31
CA ALA A 296 17.82 5.97 -4.84
C ALA A 296 19.33 5.89 -5.18
N LEU A 297 20.00 7.01 -5.40
CA LEU A 297 21.44 7.05 -5.67
C LEU A 297 22.31 6.81 -4.43
N TYR A 298 21.78 6.99 -3.21
CA TYR A 298 22.53 6.69 -1.99
C TYR A 298 22.82 5.18 -1.87
N LYS A 299 23.99 4.86 -1.32
CA LYS A 299 24.37 3.47 -1.09
C LYS A 299 23.50 2.83 0.00
N VAL A 300 23.18 1.57 -0.21
CA VAL A 300 22.45 0.73 0.73
C VAL A 300 23.37 0.22 1.83
N ASN A 301 22.95 0.28 3.09
CA ASN A 301 23.60 -0.41 4.19
C ASN A 301 23.20 -1.90 4.16
N LYS A 302 24.02 -2.73 3.53
CA LYS A 302 23.74 -4.15 3.32
C LYS A 302 23.60 -4.99 4.59
N GLU A 303 24.01 -4.47 5.74
CA GLU A 303 23.84 -5.18 7.02
C GLU A 303 22.44 -5.04 7.59
N LEU A 304 21.81 -3.89 7.35
CA LEU A 304 20.50 -3.54 7.89
C LEU A 304 19.39 -3.49 6.83
N GLU A 305 19.74 -3.27 5.57
CA GLU A 305 18.80 -2.99 4.50
C GLU A 305 18.89 -4.03 3.39
N HIS A 306 17.81 -4.77 3.19
CA HIS A 306 17.62 -5.71 2.07
C HIS A 306 16.44 -5.21 1.23
N ILE A 307 16.67 -4.14 0.47
CA ILE A 307 15.62 -3.36 -0.21
C ILE A 307 15.63 -3.49 -1.73
N ASN A 308 16.63 -4.14 -2.31
CA ASN A 308 16.68 -4.38 -3.75
C ASN A 308 15.81 -5.60 -4.11
N LEU A 309 14.70 -5.35 -4.77
CA LEU A 309 13.76 -6.40 -5.16
C LEU A 309 14.31 -7.37 -6.23
N LEU A 310 15.38 -7.00 -6.95
CA LEU A 310 16.05 -7.92 -7.89
C LEU A 310 16.80 -9.05 -7.17
N ASP A 311 17.32 -8.80 -5.96
CA ASP A 311 18.10 -9.79 -5.23
C ASP A 311 17.25 -11.00 -4.86
N THR A 312 15.97 -10.80 -4.59
CA THR A 312 15.00 -11.87 -4.32
C THR A 312 14.62 -12.65 -5.58
N THR A 313 14.53 -11.99 -6.72
CA THR A 313 14.28 -12.62 -8.04
C THR A 313 15.47 -13.47 -8.47
N ALA A 314 16.68 -12.91 -8.38
CA ALA A 314 17.92 -13.61 -8.73
C ALA A 314 18.16 -14.83 -7.82
N ALA A 315 17.79 -14.77 -6.54
CA ALA A 315 17.90 -15.89 -5.61
C ALA A 315 16.93 -17.04 -5.94
N LYS A 316 15.78 -16.74 -6.54
CA LYS A 316 14.83 -17.77 -7.02
C LYS A 316 15.33 -18.44 -8.30
N GLU A 317 15.89 -17.68 -9.23
CA GLU A 317 16.47 -18.22 -10.47
C GLU A 317 17.80 -18.95 -10.23
N SER A 318 18.64 -18.49 -9.30
CA SER A 318 19.95 -19.07 -9.03
C SER A 318 19.90 -20.44 -8.35
N LYS A 319 18.79 -20.83 -7.70
CA LYS A 319 18.63 -22.20 -7.18
C LYS A 319 18.57 -23.26 -8.28
N GLY A 320 18.23 -22.86 -9.54
CA GLY A 320 18.29 -23.74 -10.70
C GLY A 320 19.63 -23.68 -11.46
N LEU A 321 20.30 -22.52 -11.44
CA LEU A 321 21.52 -22.26 -12.24
C LEU A 321 22.83 -22.44 -11.44
N ASN A 322 22.84 -22.25 -10.12
CA ASN A 322 24.07 -22.37 -9.34
C ASN A 322 24.68 -23.78 -9.33
N THR A 323 23.87 -24.82 -9.49
CA THR A 323 24.38 -26.19 -9.66
C THR A 323 25.08 -26.39 -11.02
N PHE A 324 24.71 -25.59 -12.02
CA PHE A 324 25.31 -25.67 -13.37
C PHE A 324 26.61 -24.86 -13.47
N PHE A 325 26.68 -23.66 -12.83
CA PHE A 325 27.87 -22.80 -12.92
C PHE A 325 29.00 -23.20 -11.97
N ILE A 326 28.73 -23.87 -10.85
CA ILE A 326 29.77 -24.46 -10.00
C ILE A 326 30.50 -25.57 -10.77
N GLY A 327 29.81 -26.30 -11.63
CA GLY A 327 30.40 -27.24 -12.57
C GLY A 327 31.31 -26.58 -13.64
N LEU A 328 30.92 -25.41 -14.15
CA LEU A 328 31.64 -24.67 -15.19
C LEU A 328 32.87 -23.92 -14.67
N GLY A 329 32.83 -23.38 -13.45
CA GLY A 329 34.00 -22.72 -12.82
C GLY A 329 35.12 -23.69 -12.45
N ALA A 330 34.80 -24.91 -12.06
CA ALA A 330 35.78 -25.99 -11.86
C ALA A 330 36.37 -26.48 -13.18
N ALA A 331 35.56 -26.52 -14.26
CA ALA A 331 36.04 -26.92 -15.62
C ALA A 331 36.96 -25.87 -16.22
N ALA A 332 36.78 -24.57 -15.99
CA ALA A 332 37.64 -23.51 -16.48
C ALA A 332 39.04 -23.50 -15.83
N LEU A 333 39.16 -23.88 -14.55
CA LEU A 333 40.46 -24.03 -13.87
C LEU A 333 41.23 -25.28 -14.32
N ILE A 334 40.52 -26.34 -14.72
CA ILE A 334 41.12 -27.57 -15.23
C ILE A 334 41.56 -27.39 -16.70
N SER A 335 40.88 -26.57 -17.50
CA SER A 335 41.23 -26.33 -18.91
C SER A 335 42.51 -25.51 -19.07
N VAL A 336 42.89 -24.65 -18.11
CA VAL A 336 44.17 -23.92 -18.15
C VAL A 336 45.39 -24.85 -17.92
N LEU A 337 45.18 -25.92 -17.15
CA LEU A 337 46.22 -26.95 -16.94
C LEU A 337 46.28 -28.04 -18.05
N ALA A 338 45.19 -28.17 -18.82
CA ALA A 338 45.10 -29.19 -19.87
C ALA A 338 45.62 -28.74 -21.26
N VAL A 339 45.82 -27.41 -21.44
CA VAL A 339 46.33 -26.86 -22.72
C VAL A 339 47.79 -27.24 -23.00
N VAL A 340 48.54 -27.71 -22.01
CA VAL A 340 49.95 -28.10 -22.15
C VAL A 340 50.14 -29.63 -22.49
N GLY A 341 49.07 -30.45 -22.38
CA GLY A 341 49.15 -31.90 -22.59
C GLY A 341 48.17 -32.56 -23.58
N ALA A 342 47.39 -31.79 -24.35
CA ALA A 342 46.07 -32.26 -24.75
C ALA A 342 45.76 -32.39 -26.26
N ASN A 343 46.70 -32.75 -27.13
CA ASN A 343 46.29 -33.09 -28.50
C ASN A 343 45.70 -34.51 -28.69
N VAL A 344 45.71 -35.36 -27.66
CA VAL A 344 45.15 -36.71 -27.73
C VAL A 344 43.81 -36.86 -26.96
N VAL A 345 43.55 -36.00 -25.97
CA VAL A 345 42.34 -36.10 -25.14
C VAL A 345 41.13 -35.37 -25.76
N VAL A 346 41.38 -34.35 -26.60
CA VAL A 346 40.33 -33.55 -27.25
C VAL A 346 39.47 -34.38 -28.21
N ASP A 347 40.04 -35.36 -28.92
CA ASP A 347 39.26 -36.19 -29.86
C ASP A 347 38.36 -37.20 -29.13
N ILE A 348 38.76 -37.69 -27.97
CA ILE A 348 37.94 -38.62 -27.18
C ILE A 348 36.79 -37.90 -26.49
N ILE A 349 37.04 -36.68 -25.96
CA ILE A 349 36.02 -35.87 -25.30
C ILE A 349 35.02 -35.31 -26.32
N ASN A 350 35.48 -34.85 -27.48
CA ASN A 350 34.60 -34.37 -28.54
C ASN A 350 33.66 -35.47 -29.10
N ASN A 351 34.12 -36.70 -29.17
CA ASN A 351 33.26 -37.80 -29.62
C ASN A 351 32.25 -38.23 -28.51
N SER A 352 32.64 -38.16 -27.23
CA SER A 352 31.72 -38.43 -26.10
C SER A 352 30.64 -37.34 -25.99
N ILE A 353 31.04 -36.07 -26.07
CA ILE A 353 30.09 -34.92 -25.99
C ILE A 353 29.15 -34.90 -27.21
N LYS A 354 29.66 -35.19 -28.44
CA LYS A 354 28.77 -35.33 -29.59
C LYS A 354 27.78 -36.47 -29.43
N GLY A 355 28.19 -37.58 -28.80
CA GLY A 355 27.29 -38.70 -28.49
C GLY A 355 26.20 -38.34 -27.49
N GLU A 356 26.54 -37.54 -26.45
CA GLU A 356 25.56 -37.05 -25.46
C GLU A 356 24.65 -35.98 -26.04
N ILE A 357 25.18 -35.01 -26.79
CA ILE A 357 24.37 -34.01 -27.51
C ILE A 357 23.37 -34.67 -28.45
N THR A 358 23.80 -35.70 -29.19
CA THR A 358 22.91 -36.44 -30.09
C THR A 358 21.82 -37.21 -29.33
N LYS A 359 22.15 -37.77 -28.16
CA LYS A 359 21.15 -38.41 -27.28
C LYS A 359 20.17 -37.42 -26.70
N VAL A 360 20.64 -36.27 -26.19
CA VAL A 360 19.78 -35.20 -25.67
C VAL A 360 18.91 -34.58 -26.77
N GLN A 361 19.50 -34.38 -27.97
CA GLN A 361 18.76 -33.89 -29.12
C GLN A 361 17.71 -34.89 -29.63
N ALA A 362 18.02 -36.20 -29.58
CA ALA A 362 17.05 -37.25 -29.87
C ALA A 362 15.92 -37.31 -28.83
N GLN A 363 16.22 -37.08 -27.55
CA GLN A 363 15.21 -36.98 -26.48
C GLN A 363 14.34 -35.73 -26.60
N ILE A 364 14.90 -34.59 -27.01
CA ILE A 364 14.15 -33.34 -27.25
C ILE A 364 13.23 -33.49 -28.48
N ASN A 365 13.66 -34.22 -29.49
CA ASN A 365 12.90 -34.48 -30.72
C ASN A 365 12.00 -35.71 -30.61
N ASP A 366 11.94 -36.38 -29.45
CA ASP A 366 11.06 -37.52 -29.24
C ASP A 366 9.60 -37.03 -29.25
N THR A 367 8.88 -37.47 -30.29
CA THR A 367 7.49 -37.11 -30.56
C THR A 367 6.56 -37.50 -29.38
N GLU A 368 6.89 -38.55 -28.65
CA GLU A 368 6.13 -39.00 -27.48
C GLU A 368 6.34 -38.07 -26.29
N LEU A 369 7.58 -37.57 -26.08
CA LEU A 369 7.90 -36.62 -25.03
C LEU A 369 7.25 -35.25 -25.29
N GLN A 370 7.26 -34.79 -26.53
CA GLN A 370 6.59 -33.57 -26.97
C GLN A 370 5.06 -33.67 -26.83
N ALA A 371 4.48 -34.82 -27.16
CA ALA A 371 3.05 -35.07 -26.98
C ALA A 371 2.67 -35.10 -25.48
N ARG A 372 3.52 -35.68 -24.63
CA ARG A 372 3.31 -35.67 -23.16
C ARG A 372 3.45 -34.28 -22.58
N LEU A 373 4.41 -33.45 -23.04
CA LEU A 373 4.58 -32.04 -22.63
C LEU A 373 3.35 -31.23 -23.03
N THR A 374 2.86 -31.36 -24.24
CA THR A 374 1.64 -30.69 -24.71
C THR A 374 0.42 -31.12 -23.91
N THR A 375 0.32 -32.42 -23.58
CA THR A 375 -0.77 -32.93 -22.74
C THR A 375 -0.70 -32.41 -21.30
N LEU A 376 0.52 -32.27 -20.74
CA LEU A 376 0.74 -31.67 -19.41
C LEU A 376 0.38 -30.19 -19.39
N GLN A 377 0.77 -29.43 -20.38
CA GLN A 377 0.41 -28.01 -20.52
C GLN A 377 -1.11 -27.81 -20.68
N GLN A 378 -1.77 -28.69 -21.45
CA GLN A 378 -3.23 -28.67 -21.55
C GLN A 378 -3.90 -28.99 -20.22
N LYS A 379 -3.38 -29.98 -19.46
CA LYS A 379 -3.91 -30.33 -18.14
C LYS A 379 -3.68 -29.21 -17.12
N GLU A 380 -2.55 -28.51 -17.19
CA GLU A 380 -2.23 -27.35 -16.35
C GLU A 380 -3.20 -26.19 -16.62
N GLY A 381 -3.47 -25.87 -17.89
CA GLY A 381 -4.48 -24.88 -18.27
C GLY A 381 -5.90 -25.26 -17.86
N VAL A 382 -6.25 -26.56 -17.90
CA VAL A 382 -7.55 -27.05 -17.38
C VAL A 382 -7.60 -26.92 -15.86
N LEU A 383 -6.50 -27.19 -15.15
CA LEU A 383 -6.41 -27.07 -13.71
C LEU A 383 -6.56 -25.60 -13.24
N GLU A 384 -5.90 -24.68 -13.93
CA GLU A 384 -6.05 -23.22 -13.67
C GLU A 384 -7.49 -22.75 -13.89
N ASN A 385 -8.11 -23.18 -14.98
CA ASN A 385 -9.52 -22.90 -15.23
C ASN A 385 -10.42 -23.49 -14.14
N PHE A 386 -10.13 -24.72 -13.68
CA PHE A 386 -10.89 -25.35 -12.61
C PHE A 386 -10.74 -24.63 -11.26
N GLN A 387 -9.53 -24.15 -10.94
CA GLN A 387 -9.27 -23.32 -9.75
C GLN A 387 -9.99 -21.98 -9.84
N SER A 388 -10.01 -21.35 -11.01
CA SER A 388 -10.77 -20.12 -11.25
C SER A 388 -12.29 -20.35 -11.08
N TYR A 389 -12.82 -21.45 -11.63
CA TYR A 389 -14.21 -21.84 -11.46
C TYR A 389 -14.56 -22.14 -9.99
N LYS A 390 -13.69 -22.88 -9.29
CA LYS A 390 -13.86 -23.16 -7.86
C LYS A 390 -13.90 -21.88 -7.03
N ASN A 391 -13.00 -20.92 -7.31
CA ASN A 391 -12.99 -19.64 -6.63
C ASN A 391 -14.24 -18.80 -6.97
N SER A 392 -14.71 -18.86 -8.21
CA SER A 392 -15.94 -18.18 -8.63
C SER A 392 -17.19 -18.79 -7.97
N ILE A 393 -17.23 -20.10 -7.83
CA ILE A 393 -18.33 -20.80 -7.12
C ILE A 393 -18.26 -20.50 -5.62
N ALA A 394 -17.08 -20.54 -5.00
CA ALA A 394 -16.91 -20.19 -3.59
C ALA A 394 -17.31 -18.73 -3.31
N ASN A 395 -16.94 -17.80 -4.21
CA ASN A 395 -17.37 -16.41 -4.11
C ASN A 395 -18.89 -16.26 -4.33
N ALA A 396 -19.48 -17.01 -5.26
CA ALA A 396 -20.93 -17.01 -5.49
C ALA A 396 -21.68 -17.62 -4.30
N GLU A 397 -21.15 -18.67 -3.70
CA GLU A 397 -21.69 -19.31 -2.49
C GLU A 397 -21.57 -18.38 -1.27
N LEU A 398 -20.42 -17.71 -1.11
CA LEU A 398 -20.27 -16.64 -0.15
C LEU A 398 -21.30 -15.54 -0.40
N MET A 399 -21.41 -15.01 -1.61
CA MET A 399 -22.41 -14.00 -1.96
C MET A 399 -23.85 -14.49 -1.70
N TYR A 400 -24.17 -15.71 -2.02
CA TYR A 400 -25.50 -16.29 -1.78
C TYR A 400 -25.81 -16.44 -0.29
N ASN A 401 -24.85 -16.87 0.51
CA ASN A 401 -25.01 -17.04 1.96
C ASN A 401 -25.03 -15.70 2.71
N TYR A 402 -24.35 -14.68 2.16
CA TYR A 402 -24.25 -13.34 2.74
C TYR A 402 -25.31 -12.36 2.23
N MET A 403 -25.93 -12.62 1.08
CA MET A 403 -27.07 -11.80 0.66
C MET A 403 -28.26 -12.11 1.58
N PRO A 404 -28.75 -11.10 2.35
CA PRO A 404 -30.04 -11.26 2.97
C PRO A 404 -31.04 -11.54 1.85
N LYS A 405 -31.83 -12.59 2.01
CA LYS A 405 -32.81 -13.02 1.00
C LYS A 405 -33.80 -11.88 0.68
N GLY A 406 -33.37 -11.01 -0.25
CA GLY A 406 -34.10 -9.86 -0.76
C GLY A 406 -33.82 -8.53 -0.03
N THR A 407 -33.88 -7.45 -0.79
CA THR A 407 -33.84 -6.04 -0.33
C THR A 407 -34.82 -5.74 0.81
N THR A 408 -35.93 -6.48 0.87
CA THR A 408 -36.94 -6.39 1.92
C THR A 408 -36.39 -6.72 3.32
N THR A 409 -35.43 -7.63 3.44
CA THR A 409 -34.84 -8.00 4.74
C THR A 409 -33.93 -6.88 5.26
N VAL A 410 -33.07 -6.32 4.41
CA VAL A 410 -32.23 -5.17 4.76
C VAL A 410 -33.09 -3.99 5.17
N TYR A 411 -34.15 -3.73 4.43
CA TYR A 411 -35.09 -2.66 4.73
C TYR A 411 -35.76 -2.84 6.11
N LYS A 412 -36.09 -4.07 6.49
CA LYS A 412 -36.62 -4.39 7.82
C LYS A 412 -35.57 -4.21 8.92
N MET A 413 -34.30 -4.61 8.69
CA MET A 413 -33.20 -4.41 9.61
C MET A 413 -32.99 -2.91 9.89
N LEU A 414 -32.98 -2.09 8.85
CA LEU A 414 -32.85 -0.62 8.98
C LEU A 414 -34.03 0.03 9.69
N LYS A 415 -35.23 -0.53 9.62
CA LYS A 415 -36.43 0.01 10.27
C LYS A 415 -36.62 -0.44 11.73
N GLU A 416 -36.05 -1.57 12.11
CA GLU A 416 -36.26 -2.13 13.45
C GLU A 416 -35.99 -1.11 14.57
N PRO A 417 -34.93 -0.27 14.55
CA PRO A 417 -34.65 0.65 15.63
C PRO A 417 -35.77 1.67 15.93
N PHE A 418 -36.55 2.06 14.94
CA PHE A 418 -37.63 3.05 15.12
C PHE A 418 -39.05 2.53 14.80
N THR A 419 -39.18 1.29 14.34
CA THR A 419 -40.47 0.66 14.03
C THR A 419 -40.54 -0.74 14.64
N ALA A 420 -41.43 -0.95 15.60
CA ALA A 420 -41.62 -2.25 16.23
C ALA A 420 -42.14 -3.31 15.25
N ASN A 421 -41.94 -4.59 15.61
CA ASN A 421 -42.53 -5.76 14.95
C ASN A 421 -42.19 -5.92 13.45
N GLN A 422 -40.89 -5.86 13.11
CA GLN A 422 -40.43 -6.22 11.77
C GLN A 422 -40.40 -7.75 11.62
N ASN A 423 -41.40 -8.35 10.94
CA ASN A 423 -41.50 -9.80 10.75
C ASN A 423 -40.20 -10.40 10.16
N GLY A 424 -39.63 -11.37 10.87
CA GLY A 424 -38.41 -12.09 10.48
C GLY A 424 -37.10 -11.39 10.89
N ILE A 425 -37.18 -10.27 11.63
CA ILE A 425 -36.05 -9.60 12.27
C ILE A 425 -36.23 -9.65 13.78
N GLU A 426 -35.20 -10.06 14.51
CA GLU A 426 -35.21 -10.07 15.96
C GLU A 426 -35.27 -8.65 16.49
N SER A 427 -36.20 -8.38 17.41
CA SER A 427 -36.34 -7.08 18.04
C SER A 427 -35.28 -6.93 19.14
N VAL A 428 -34.30 -6.08 18.90
CA VAL A 428 -33.17 -5.79 19.80
C VAL A 428 -33.38 -4.48 20.53
N THR A 429 -34.04 -3.53 19.87
CA THR A 429 -34.22 -2.16 20.39
C THR A 429 -35.35 -2.13 21.44
N SER A 430 -35.06 -1.54 22.63
CA SER A 430 -36.05 -1.38 23.67
C SER A 430 -37.14 -0.34 23.31
N ASP A 431 -38.29 -0.43 23.96
CA ASP A 431 -39.38 0.52 23.71
C ASP A 431 -39.02 1.95 24.13
N ALA A 432 -38.16 2.13 25.14
CA ALA A 432 -37.64 3.41 25.56
C ALA A 432 -36.80 4.10 24.47
N VAL A 433 -35.83 3.35 23.89
CA VAL A 433 -34.99 3.82 22.77
C VAL A 433 -35.85 4.11 21.55
N ARG A 434 -36.80 3.24 21.24
CA ARG A 434 -37.72 3.39 20.12
C ARG A 434 -38.59 4.63 20.23
N LYS A 435 -38.96 4.99 21.45
CA LYS A 435 -39.67 6.24 21.73
C LYS A 435 -38.82 7.49 21.43
N ASN A 436 -37.52 7.44 21.72
CA ASN A 436 -36.59 8.53 21.39
C ASN A 436 -36.37 8.68 19.87
N LEU A 437 -36.46 7.59 19.11
CA LEU A 437 -36.35 7.56 17.66
C LEU A 437 -37.70 7.78 16.94
N ASN A 438 -38.75 8.14 17.69
CA ASN A 438 -40.05 8.39 17.10
C ASN A 438 -40.01 9.58 16.14
N GLY A 439 -40.66 9.43 14.98
CA GLY A 439 -40.67 10.42 13.90
C GLY A 439 -39.58 10.23 12.86
N MET A 440 -38.60 9.33 13.08
CA MET A 440 -37.63 8.97 12.04
C MET A 440 -38.31 8.25 10.87
N LYS A 441 -37.80 8.53 9.68
CA LYS A 441 -38.26 7.90 8.42
C LYS A 441 -37.06 7.58 7.55
N LEU A 442 -37.14 6.47 6.84
CA LEU A 442 -36.27 6.18 5.72
C LEU A 442 -36.77 7.00 4.52
N VAL A 443 -35.90 7.86 3.95
CA VAL A 443 -36.34 8.88 2.97
C VAL A 443 -36.32 8.33 1.55
N ASP A 444 -35.23 7.72 1.12
CA ASP A 444 -35.03 7.25 -0.24
C ASP A 444 -34.96 5.73 -0.36
N SER A 445 -34.76 5.24 -1.58
CA SER A 445 -34.50 3.84 -1.82
C SER A 445 -33.15 3.46 -1.19
N VAL A 446 -33.13 2.34 -0.46
CA VAL A 446 -31.90 1.75 0.02
C VAL A 446 -31.08 1.25 -1.18
N SER A 447 -29.87 1.71 -1.31
CA SER A 447 -28.94 1.22 -2.33
C SER A 447 -28.12 0.08 -1.74
N ILE A 448 -28.11 -1.07 -2.43
CA ILE A 448 -27.34 -2.25 -2.04
C ILE A 448 -26.41 -2.62 -3.19
N SER A 449 -25.10 -2.61 -2.95
CA SER A 449 -24.09 -3.03 -3.93
C SER A 449 -23.13 -4.03 -3.24
N GLY A 450 -23.27 -5.30 -3.56
CA GLY A 450 -22.58 -6.37 -2.85
C GLY A 450 -22.96 -6.39 -1.36
N TYR A 451 -21.98 -6.17 -0.48
CA TYR A 451 -22.21 -6.06 0.98
C TYR A 451 -22.44 -4.62 1.44
N SER A 452 -22.18 -3.64 0.59
CA SER A 452 -22.35 -2.23 0.94
C SER A 452 -23.82 -1.85 0.87
N VAL A 453 -24.29 -1.23 1.94
CA VAL A 453 -25.65 -0.70 2.08
C VAL A 453 -25.54 0.79 2.33
N SER A 454 -26.21 1.60 1.49
CA SER A 454 -26.34 3.04 1.70
C SER A 454 -27.81 3.39 1.85
N ALA A 455 -28.13 4.21 2.87
CA ALA A 455 -29.50 4.60 3.16
C ALA A 455 -29.55 6.02 3.72
N THR A 456 -30.59 6.79 3.35
CA THR A 456 -30.84 8.15 3.83
C THR A 456 -32.06 8.18 4.73
N PHE A 457 -31.96 8.91 5.81
CA PHE A 457 -32.98 9.02 6.85
C PHE A 457 -33.36 10.48 7.08
N SER A 458 -34.60 10.70 7.47
CA SER A 458 -35.02 11.98 8.03
C SER A 458 -35.43 11.83 9.50
N CYS A 459 -35.16 12.82 10.29
CA CYS A 459 -35.48 12.86 11.70
C CYS A 459 -35.91 14.27 12.16
N THR A 460 -36.40 14.38 13.38
CA THR A 460 -36.98 15.63 13.95
C THR A 460 -36.13 16.23 15.05
N ASN A 461 -35.05 15.54 15.47
CA ASN A 461 -34.17 15.98 16.54
C ASN A 461 -32.71 15.68 16.18
N GLN A 462 -31.81 16.61 16.47
CA GLN A 462 -30.37 16.50 16.19
C GLN A 462 -29.66 15.37 16.95
N ALA A 463 -30.22 14.88 18.06
CA ALA A 463 -29.69 13.74 18.80
C ALA A 463 -30.05 12.37 18.17
N GLN A 464 -31.12 12.30 17.36
CA GLN A 464 -31.62 11.05 16.80
C GLN A 464 -30.61 10.32 15.88
N PRO A 465 -29.82 10.99 15.01
CA PRO A 465 -28.85 10.31 14.16
C PRO A 465 -27.82 9.48 14.94
N SER A 466 -27.24 10.04 16.01
CA SER A 466 -26.26 9.33 16.83
C SER A 466 -26.88 8.17 17.62
N GLN A 467 -28.07 8.35 18.15
CA GLN A 467 -28.82 7.30 18.84
C GLN A 467 -29.20 6.17 17.91
N TYR A 468 -29.60 6.50 16.68
CA TYR A 468 -29.94 5.51 15.66
C TYR A 468 -28.72 4.69 15.22
N VAL A 469 -27.55 5.32 14.99
CA VAL A 469 -26.31 4.62 14.66
C VAL A 469 -25.93 3.63 15.77
N ARG A 470 -26.07 4.02 17.04
CA ARG A 470 -25.81 3.13 18.18
C ARG A 470 -26.77 1.94 18.20
N ALA A 471 -28.05 2.17 17.92
CA ALA A 471 -29.05 1.10 17.84
C ALA A 471 -28.72 0.12 16.69
N LEU A 472 -28.25 0.60 15.55
CA LEU A 472 -27.79 -0.25 14.44
C LEU A 472 -26.54 -1.07 14.81
N ILE A 473 -25.58 -0.47 15.50
CA ILE A 473 -24.39 -1.19 15.99
C ILE A 473 -24.82 -2.34 16.92
N ALA A 474 -25.76 -2.05 17.79
CA ALA A 474 -26.32 -2.98 18.75
C ALA A 474 -27.03 -4.18 18.14
N GLN A 475 -27.71 -3.98 17.01
CA GLN A 475 -28.33 -5.06 16.24
C GLN A 475 -27.32 -6.09 15.73
N GLY A 476 -26.07 -5.68 15.50
CA GLY A 476 -25.00 -6.54 15.03
C GLY A 476 -25.10 -7.00 13.57
N TYR A 477 -26.11 -6.57 12.81
CA TYR A 477 -26.27 -6.93 11.39
C TYR A 477 -25.33 -6.17 10.46
N PHE A 478 -24.82 -5.02 10.89
CA PHE A 478 -23.98 -4.13 10.10
C PHE A 478 -22.63 -3.91 10.77
N GLU A 479 -21.61 -3.68 9.96
CA GLU A 479 -20.28 -3.25 10.38
C GLU A 479 -19.80 -2.06 9.54
N ASN A 480 -18.72 -1.41 9.97
CA ASN A 480 -18.15 -0.24 9.30
C ASN A 480 -19.19 0.84 8.99
N ILE A 481 -20.09 1.10 9.96
CA ILE A 481 -21.14 2.11 9.81
C ILE A 481 -20.48 3.49 9.78
N THR A 482 -20.60 4.15 8.65
CA THR A 482 -20.06 5.49 8.41
C THR A 482 -21.20 6.50 8.41
N TYR A 483 -21.07 7.54 9.25
CA TYR A 483 -21.99 8.65 9.40
C TYR A 483 -21.25 9.95 9.07
N ASN A 484 -21.69 10.67 8.05
CA ASN A 484 -21.01 11.87 7.55
C ASN A 484 -21.64 13.19 8.01
N GLY A 485 -22.40 13.14 9.09
CA GLY A 485 -23.13 14.32 9.59
C GLY A 485 -24.56 14.39 9.04
N TYR A 486 -25.23 15.53 9.30
CA TYR A 486 -26.62 15.76 8.89
C TYR A 486 -26.79 17.13 8.25
N ALA A 487 -27.79 17.24 7.38
CA ALA A 487 -28.26 18.51 6.82
C ALA A 487 -29.59 18.90 7.50
N VAL A 488 -29.80 20.21 7.71
CA VAL A 488 -31.05 20.75 8.27
C VAL A 488 -31.73 21.55 7.17
N GLU A 489 -32.94 21.16 6.81
CA GLU A 489 -33.80 21.89 5.89
C GLU A 489 -34.96 22.50 6.66
N VAL A 490 -35.23 23.79 6.47
CA VAL A 490 -36.37 24.48 7.05
C VAL A 490 -37.46 24.61 6.00
N GLY A 491 -38.55 23.86 6.17
CA GLY A 491 -39.70 23.90 5.27
C GLY A 491 -40.46 25.24 5.30
N GLU A 492 -41.35 25.45 4.34
CA GLU A 492 -42.22 26.66 4.29
C GLU A 492 -43.12 26.82 5.54
N ASP A 493 -43.42 25.71 6.21
CA ASP A 493 -44.15 25.64 7.47
C ASP A 493 -43.29 25.94 8.72
N LYS A 494 -42.04 26.36 8.55
CA LYS A 494 -41.01 26.56 9.59
C LYS A 494 -40.66 25.30 10.41
N LYS A 495 -41.02 24.12 9.91
CA LYS A 495 -40.56 22.87 10.49
C LYS A 495 -39.19 22.53 10.00
N GLU A 496 -38.27 22.26 10.94
CA GLU A 496 -36.94 21.72 10.62
C GLU A 496 -37.03 20.23 10.32
N THR A 497 -36.51 19.83 9.20
CA THR A 497 -36.31 18.42 8.83
C THR A 497 -34.83 18.18 8.77
N ILE A 498 -34.36 17.21 9.51
CA ILE A 498 -32.96 16.83 9.58
C ILE A 498 -32.79 15.57 8.72
N THR A 499 -31.91 15.62 7.73
CA THR A 499 -31.59 14.49 6.87
C THR A 499 -30.14 14.05 7.08
N PHE A 500 -29.88 12.73 7.08
CA PHE A 500 -28.54 12.17 7.19
C PHE A 500 -28.42 10.86 6.42
N GLY A 501 -27.23 10.60 5.87
CA GLY A 501 -26.89 9.39 5.15
C GLY A 501 -25.99 8.47 5.97
N LEU A 502 -26.17 7.17 5.82
CA LEU A 502 -25.30 6.14 6.36
C LEU A 502 -24.82 5.22 5.24
N THR A 503 -23.57 4.84 5.33
CA THR A 503 -23.00 3.75 4.54
C THR A 503 -22.44 2.69 5.48
N MET A 504 -22.75 1.42 5.24
CA MET A 504 -22.42 0.32 6.13
C MET A 504 -22.21 -0.97 5.35
N LEU A 505 -21.56 -1.95 5.95
CA LEU A 505 -21.39 -3.28 5.38
C LEU A 505 -22.29 -4.27 6.12
N LEU A 506 -22.95 -5.17 5.38
CA LEU A 506 -23.68 -6.29 5.95
C LEU A 506 -22.70 -7.32 6.51
N LYS A 507 -22.91 -7.76 7.75
CA LYS A 507 -22.17 -8.86 8.34
C LYS A 507 -22.63 -10.21 7.80
N ALA A 508 -21.71 -11.16 7.77
CA ALA A 508 -22.00 -12.56 7.47
C ALA A 508 -23.01 -13.13 8.49
N GLY A 509 -23.91 -13.97 8.04
CA GLY A 509 -24.93 -14.58 8.90
C GLY A 509 -24.38 -15.34 10.12
N ASN A 510 -23.13 -15.85 10.05
CA ASN A 510 -22.43 -16.53 11.15
C ASN A 510 -21.69 -15.57 12.09
N ASP A 511 -21.49 -14.31 11.68
CA ASP A 511 -20.75 -13.29 12.45
C ASP A 511 -21.69 -12.30 13.16
N VAL A 512 -23.00 -12.51 13.03
CA VAL A 512 -24.00 -11.68 13.69
C VAL A 512 -24.10 -12.08 15.16
N THR A 513 -23.53 -11.23 16.03
CA THR A 513 -23.65 -11.36 17.49
C THR A 513 -24.61 -10.29 17.98
N ILE A 514 -25.80 -10.69 18.39
CA ILE A 514 -26.81 -9.78 18.93
C ILE A 514 -26.62 -9.73 20.45
N ASN A 515 -26.21 -8.58 20.97
CA ASN A 515 -26.06 -8.35 22.40
C ASN A 515 -27.14 -7.36 22.91
N LYS A 516 -28.23 -7.93 23.44
CA LYS A 516 -29.40 -7.15 23.87
C LYS A 516 -29.15 -6.28 25.11
N ASP A 517 -28.29 -6.77 26.02
CA ASP A 517 -28.12 -6.15 27.33
C ASP A 517 -27.18 -4.95 27.30
N ASP A 518 -26.05 -5.04 26.60
CA ASP A 518 -25.09 -3.93 26.48
C ASP A 518 -25.62 -2.77 25.61
N ALA A 519 -26.41 -3.09 24.60
CA ALA A 519 -26.94 -2.12 23.66
C ALA A 519 -27.98 -1.17 24.26
N ASN A 520 -28.88 -1.72 25.07
CA ASN A 520 -29.94 -0.93 25.67
C ASN A 520 -29.43 -0.12 26.87
N SER A 521 -28.49 -0.65 27.65
CA SER A 521 -27.91 0.04 28.81
C SER A 521 -27.07 1.27 28.42
N MET A 522 -26.34 1.24 27.31
CA MET A 522 -25.56 2.38 26.81
C MET A 522 -26.44 3.51 26.26
N ILE A 523 -27.56 3.16 25.62
CA ILE A 523 -28.49 4.16 25.05
C ILE A 523 -29.42 4.76 26.14
N GLU A 524 -29.85 3.95 27.12
CA GLU A 524 -30.69 4.38 28.21
C GLU A 524 -29.95 5.30 29.19
N ASN A 525 -28.66 5.06 29.45
CA ASN A 525 -27.85 5.90 30.34
C ASN A 525 -27.63 7.32 29.80
N GLU A 526 -27.53 7.52 28.50
CA GLU A 526 -27.45 8.87 27.90
C GLU A 526 -28.82 9.56 27.81
N ALA A 527 -29.90 8.84 27.61
CA ALA A 527 -31.23 9.40 27.64
C ALA A 527 -31.62 9.94 29.04
N ASN A 528 -31.04 9.35 30.09
CA ASN A 528 -31.20 9.78 31.46
C ASN A 528 -30.16 10.82 31.91
N GLY A 529 -28.99 10.89 31.25
CA GLY A 529 -27.93 11.85 31.58
C GLY A 529 -28.18 13.26 31.08
N ASP A 530 -28.96 13.43 30.02
CA ASP A 530 -29.25 14.74 29.42
C ASP A 530 -30.37 15.52 30.18
N GLN A 531 -30.96 14.95 31.23
CA GLN A 531 -31.97 15.63 32.07
C GLN A 531 -31.41 16.26 33.35
N THR A 532 -30.10 16.17 33.64
CA THR A 532 -29.54 16.63 34.90
C THR A 532 -28.63 17.86 34.82
N ASP A 533 -28.41 18.46 33.66
CA ASP A 533 -27.45 19.58 33.53
C ASP A 533 -28.06 20.94 33.11
N ASP A 534 -29.40 21.11 33.20
CA ASP A 534 -30.05 22.40 32.85
C ASP A 534 -30.60 23.17 34.05
N THR A 535 -30.02 22.98 35.27
CA THR A 535 -30.33 23.79 36.44
C THR A 535 -29.09 24.16 37.25
N SER A 536 -28.18 24.97 36.67
CA SER A 536 -27.27 25.82 37.46
C SER A 536 -26.46 26.79 36.59
N SER A 537 -27.11 27.85 36.11
CA SER A 537 -26.39 29.08 35.76
C SER A 537 -27.35 30.26 35.74
N THR A 538 -27.77 30.68 36.94
CA THR A 538 -28.18 32.07 37.20
C THR A 538 -27.59 32.47 38.54
N GLU A 539 -26.96 33.65 38.53
CA GLU A 539 -26.42 34.45 39.62
C GLU A 539 -24.92 34.33 39.88
N SER A 540 -24.17 35.24 39.29
CA SER A 540 -23.37 36.18 40.08
C SER A 540 -22.90 37.34 39.22
N THR A 541 -23.60 38.46 39.32
CA THR A 541 -23.17 39.82 38.98
C THR A 541 -22.24 40.36 40.07
N ALA A 542 -21.21 41.15 39.64
CA ALA A 542 -20.59 42.29 40.33
C ALA A 542 -19.67 42.01 41.55
N GLN A 543 -18.36 42.10 41.37
CA GLN A 543 -17.51 43.20 41.86
C GLN A 543 -16.14 43.13 41.23
#